data_a479baa68a1225861eaa6b5600793c1a
#
_entry.id   a479baa68a1225861eaa6b5600793c1a
#
_cell.length_a   1.000
_cell.length_b   1.000
_cell.length_c   1.000
_cell.angle_alpha   90.00
_cell.angle_beta   90.00
_cell.angle_gamma   90.00
#
_symmetry.space_group_name_H-M   'P 1'
#
loop_
_entity.id
_entity.type
_entity.pdbx_description
1 polymer ?
#
loop_
_entity_poly.entity_id
_entity_poly.type
_entity_poly.pdbx_seq_one_letter_code
_entity_poly.pdbx_strand_id
1 'polypeptide(L)'
;AVLELAKEDNIAPTKVIQLSDGEKGVHGVVSGVKVAMIRADESLLSGKLLHALEDAKSKGHGVSLLIKDDKPVALFTFIHDDLRDGASELISALKEKDIKIEMLSGDNQDSVSALAKDIGIPEKSAHGEMTPEAKVNWVKSRSKTHITMMVGDGFNDAAAMAASDVGVAIGAGESVNL
;
A
#
# COMPACT_ATOMS: atom_id res chain seq x y z
N ALA A 1 -6.98 -6.07 -8.66
CA ALA A 1 -7.92 -4.95 -8.87
C ALA A 1 -7.85 -4.40 -10.31
N VAL A 2 -6.81 -3.62 -10.74
CA VAL A 2 -6.78 -3.01 -12.09
C VAL A 2 -6.83 -4.04 -13.22
N LEU A 3 -6.12 -5.17 -13.11
CA LEU A 3 -6.17 -6.25 -14.11
C LEU A 3 -7.52 -6.95 -14.16
N GLU A 4 -8.19 -7.08 -13.04
CA GLU A 4 -9.54 -7.67 -12.96
C GLU A 4 -10.55 -6.76 -13.63
N LEU A 5 -10.54 -5.47 -13.31
CA LEU A 5 -11.37 -4.48 -13.98
C LEU A 5 -11.15 -4.47 -15.51
N ALA A 6 -9.89 -4.52 -15.95
CA ALA A 6 -9.56 -4.59 -17.37
C ALA A 6 -10.10 -5.87 -18.03
N LYS A 7 -10.10 -7.02 -17.34
CA LYS A 7 -10.69 -8.27 -17.84
C LYS A 7 -12.21 -8.18 -17.94
N GLU A 8 -12.88 -7.60 -16.95
CA GLU A 8 -14.32 -7.37 -16.95
C GLU A 8 -14.75 -6.49 -18.13
N ASP A 9 -13.97 -5.46 -18.42
CA ASP A 9 -14.19 -4.55 -19.55
C ASP A 9 -13.66 -5.08 -20.91
N ASN A 10 -13.16 -6.33 -20.95
CA ASN A 10 -12.56 -6.94 -22.14
C ASN A 10 -11.39 -6.13 -22.74
N ILE A 11 -10.63 -5.45 -21.90
CA ILE A 11 -9.44 -4.68 -22.31
C ILE A 11 -8.22 -5.62 -22.33
N ALA A 12 -7.63 -5.81 -23.51
CA ALA A 12 -6.43 -6.62 -23.65
C ALA A 12 -5.19 -5.86 -23.15
N PRO A 13 -4.29 -6.52 -22.39
CA PRO A 13 -3.03 -5.92 -21.97
C PRO A 13 -2.18 -5.52 -23.17
N THR A 14 -1.57 -4.34 -23.12
CA THR A 14 -0.61 -3.86 -24.11
C THR A 14 0.81 -4.04 -23.60
N LYS A 15 1.73 -4.43 -24.48
CA LYS A 15 3.15 -4.62 -24.12
C LYS A 15 3.77 -3.30 -23.69
N VAL A 16 4.37 -3.31 -22.51
CA VAL A 16 5.19 -2.22 -21.98
C VAL A 16 6.65 -2.51 -22.29
N ILE A 17 7.40 -1.53 -22.74
CA ILE A 17 8.85 -1.58 -22.91
C ILE A 17 9.52 -0.56 -22.00
N GLN A 18 10.83 -0.72 -21.74
CA GLN A 18 11.59 0.17 -20.85
C GLN A 18 10.92 0.32 -19.48
N LEU A 19 10.39 -0.78 -18.96
CA LEU A 19 9.80 -0.80 -17.63
C LEU A 19 10.88 -0.49 -16.58
N SER A 20 10.64 0.48 -15.75
CA SER A 20 11.50 0.81 -14.61
C SER A 20 10.65 1.07 -13.37
N ASP A 21 11.15 0.60 -12.25
CA ASP A 21 10.60 0.89 -10.95
C ASP A 21 11.39 2.05 -10.33
N GLY A 22 10.71 3.03 -9.82
CA GLY A 22 11.31 4.24 -9.25
C GLY A 22 10.67 4.57 -7.89
N GLU A 23 11.32 5.45 -7.15
CA GLU A 23 10.88 5.86 -5.81
C GLU A 23 9.43 6.36 -5.76
N LYS A 24 8.96 6.98 -6.85
CA LYS A 24 7.59 7.52 -6.94
C LYS A 24 6.59 6.58 -7.60
N GLY A 25 7.02 5.46 -8.18
CA GLY A 25 6.15 4.51 -8.87
C GLY A 25 6.78 3.90 -10.11
N VAL A 26 5.97 3.27 -10.93
CA VAL A 26 6.40 2.49 -12.11
C VAL A 26 6.32 3.34 -13.37
N HIS A 27 7.33 3.26 -14.20
CA HIS A 27 7.45 4.00 -15.46
C HIS A 27 7.67 3.02 -16.63
N GLY A 28 7.21 3.39 -17.81
CA GLY A 28 7.44 2.60 -19.02
C GLY A 28 7.00 3.31 -20.29
N VAL A 29 7.13 2.62 -21.42
CA VAL A 29 6.68 3.12 -22.72
C VAL A 29 5.68 2.15 -23.33
N VAL A 30 4.52 2.66 -23.70
CA VAL A 30 3.44 1.92 -24.35
C VAL A 30 3.17 2.53 -25.71
N SER A 31 3.38 1.78 -26.78
CA SER A 31 3.17 2.25 -28.18
C SER A 31 3.90 3.58 -28.49
N GLY A 32 5.12 3.74 -27.98
CA GLY A 32 5.94 4.95 -28.19
C GLY A 32 5.61 6.12 -27.25
N VAL A 33 4.64 5.98 -26.37
CA VAL A 33 4.20 7.01 -25.42
C VAL A 33 4.77 6.71 -24.04
N LYS A 34 5.37 7.69 -23.38
CA LYS A 34 5.80 7.56 -21.98
C LYS A 34 4.59 7.47 -21.07
N VAL A 35 4.57 6.48 -20.22
CA VAL A 35 3.52 6.30 -19.20
C VAL A 35 4.15 6.08 -17.84
N ALA A 36 3.48 6.58 -16.81
CA ALA A 36 3.86 6.32 -15.42
C ALA A 36 2.62 6.12 -14.57
N MET A 37 2.70 5.17 -13.64
CA MET A 37 1.73 5.00 -12.57
C MET A 37 2.45 5.36 -11.28
N ILE A 38 2.07 6.48 -10.68
CA ILE A 38 2.74 7.01 -9.48
C ILE A 38 1.74 7.22 -8.35
N ARG A 39 2.26 7.44 -7.14
CA ARG A 39 1.42 7.96 -6.05
C ARG A 39 0.83 9.30 -6.46
N ALA A 40 -0.42 9.56 -6.05
CA ALA A 40 -1.08 10.80 -6.36
C ALA A 40 -0.35 11.97 -5.67
N ASP A 41 0.02 12.96 -6.49
CA ASP A 41 0.69 14.20 -6.07
C ASP A 41 -0.21 15.38 -6.46
N GLU A 42 -0.72 16.09 -5.48
CA GLU A 42 -1.65 17.22 -5.66
C GLU A 42 -1.04 18.33 -6.51
N SER A 43 0.29 18.53 -6.40
CA SER A 43 1.00 19.57 -7.16
C SER A 43 0.93 19.38 -8.67
N LEU A 44 0.67 18.16 -9.13
CA LEU A 44 0.53 17.80 -10.54
C LEU A 44 -0.90 17.95 -11.07
N LEU A 45 -1.88 18.19 -10.19
CA LEU A 45 -3.29 18.09 -10.51
C LEU A 45 -3.99 19.45 -10.53
N SER A 46 -5.04 19.54 -11.34
CA SER A 46 -5.94 20.69 -11.40
C SER A 46 -7.34 20.26 -11.82
N GLY A 47 -8.33 21.14 -11.57
CA GLY A 47 -9.70 20.95 -11.99
C GLY A 47 -10.31 19.62 -11.52
N LYS A 48 -10.90 18.87 -12.43
CA LYS A 48 -11.66 17.65 -12.09
C LYS A 48 -10.81 16.57 -11.41
N LEU A 49 -9.55 16.42 -11.80
CA LEU A 49 -8.66 15.41 -11.20
C LEU A 49 -8.28 15.78 -9.76
N LEU A 50 -8.07 17.06 -9.47
CA LEU A 50 -7.81 17.51 -8.11
C LEU A 50 -9.02 17.27 -7.20
N HIS A 51 -10.23 17.66 -7.63
CA HIS A 51 -11.44 17.38 -6.85
C HIS A 51 -11.68 15.88 -6.63
N ALA A 52 -11.39 15.04 -7.65
CA ALA A 52 -11.52 13.59 -7.51
C ALA A 52 -10.50 13.02 -6.49
N LEU A 53 -9.29 13.59 -6.44
CA LEU A 53 -8.29 13.21 -5.44
C LEU A 53 -8.75 13.60 -4.02
N GLU A 54 -9.24 14.84 -3.85
CA GLU A 54 -9.74 15.33 -2.56
C GLU A 54 -10.92 14.47 -2.05
N ASP A 55 -11.87 14.13 -2.92
CA ASP A 55 -13.00 13.26 -2.60
C ASP A 55 -12.52 11.85 -2.19
N ALA A 56 -11.63 11.25 -2.97
CA ALA A 56 -11.08 9.94 -2.66
C ALA A 56 -10.32 9.92 -1.32
N LYS A 57 -9.49 10.94 -1.07
CA LYS A 57 -8.79 11.09 0.22
C LYS A 57 -9.75 11.26 1.39
N SER A 58 -10.81 12.06 1.24
CA SER A 58 -11.80 12.26 2.29
C SER A 58 -12.54 10.96 2.67
N LYS A 59 -12.59 9.99 1.75
CA LYS A 59 -13.17 8.66 1.93
C LYS A 59 -12.15 7.62 2.39
N GLY A 60 -10.89 8.01 2.60
CA GLY A 60 -9.82 7.08 2.98
C GLY A 60 -9.36 6.13 1.87
N HIS A 61 -9.68 6.42 0.60
CA HIS A 61 -9.27 5.57 -0.52
C HIS A 61 -7.79 5.75 -0.85
N GLY A 62 -7.11 4.67 -1.19
CA GLY A 62 -5.80 4.72 -1.83
C GLY A 62 -5.93 5.33 -3.24
N VAL A 63 -4.95 6.13 -3.68
CA VAL A 63 -5.03 6.79 -4.99
C VAL A 63 -3.70 6.67 -5.74
N SER A 64 -3.77 6.21 -6.99
CA SER A 64 -2.67 6.25 -7.94
C SER A 64 -2.99 7.14 -9.13
N LEU A 65 -1.98 7.84 -9.62
CA LEU A 65 -2.08 8.76 -10.74
C LEU A 65 -1.44 8.16 -11.99
N LEU A 66 -2.19 8.10 -13.08
CA LEU A 66 -1.66 7.77 -14.40
C LEU A 66 -1.19 9.04 -15.10
N ILE A 67 0.08 9.04 -15.49
CA ILE A 67 0.70 10.10 -16.28
C ILE A 67 0.99 9.56 -17.68
N LYS A 68 0.73 10.37 -18.69
CA LYS A 68 1.01 10.11 -20.09
C LYS A 68 1.73 11.33 -20.67
N ASP A 69 2.97 11.14 -21.20
CA ASP A 69 3.82 12.24 -21.72
C ASP A 69 3.85 13.45 -20.78
N ASP A 70 4.22 13.20 -19.52
CA ASP A 70 4.33 14.18 -18.43
C ASP A 70 3.02 14.90 -18.05
N LYS A 71 1.86 14.40 -18.53
CA LYS A 71 0.55 14.97 -18.20
C LYS A 71 -0.29 13.97 -17.40
N PRO A 72 -0.90 14.38 -16.29
CA PRO A 72 -1.85 13.56 -15.57
C PRO A 72 -3.12 13.35 -16.42
N VAL A 73 -3.52 12.09 -16.58
CA VAL A 73 -4.65 11.72 -17.44
C VAL A 73 -5.76 10.99 -16.72
N ALA A 74 -5.45 10.27 -15.64
CA ALA A 74 -6.47 9.54 -14.86
C ALA A 74 -6.01 9.31 -13.43
N LEU A 75 -6.97 9.19 -12.51
CA LEU A 75 -6.79 8.68 -11.17
C LEU A 75 -7.39 7.28 -11.07
N PHE A 76 -6.68 6.40 -10.42
CA PHE A 76 -7.19 5.11 -9.97
C PHE A 76 -7.40 5.20 -8.47
N THR A 77 -8.64 5.02 -8.03
CA THR A 77 -8.99 4.98 -6.62
C THR A 77 -9.16 3.53 -6.19
N PHE A 78 -8.53 3.18 -5.10
CA PHE A 78 -8.64 1.86 -4.51
C PHE A 78 -9.43 2.00 -3.22
N ILE A 79 -10.60 1.42 -3.21
CA ILE A 79 -11.32 1.19 -1.96
C ILE A 79 -10.53 0.10 -1.26
N HIS A 80 -10.18 0.29 0.01
CA HIS A 80 -9.53 -0.77 0.75
C HIS A 80 -10.45 -1.99 0.69
N ASP A 81 -9.88 -3.10 0.18
CA ASP A 81 -10.58 -4.37 0.16
C ASP A 81 -11.09 -4.70 1.56
N ASP A 82 -12.19 -5.41 1.62
CA ASP A 82 -12.74 -5.89 2.88
C ASP A 82 -11.62 -6.56 3.71
N LEU A 83 -11.62 -6.25 4.99
CA LEU A 83 -10.71 -6.90 5.93
C LEU A 83 -10.78 -8.41 5.73
N ARG A 84 -9.63 -9.07 5.76
CA ARG A 84 -9.62 -10.54 5.77
C ARG A 84 -10.46 -11.04 6.94
N ASP A 85 -11.20 -12.12 6.71
CA ASP A 85 -11.95 -12.80 7.77
C ASP A 85 -11.05 -13.10 8.96
N GLY A 86 -11.51 -12.74 10.15
CA GLY A 86 -10.76 -12.93 11.39
C GLY A 86 -9.75 -11.85 11.74
N ALA A 87 -9.58 -10.79 10.93
CA ALA A 87 -8.59 -9.76 11.22
C ALA A 87 -8.91 -8.98 12.52
N SER A 88 -10.15 -8.55 12.70
CA SER A 88 -10.58 -7.83 13.90
C SER A 88 -10.54 -8.70 15.14
N GLU A 89 -10.90 -9.97 15.02
CA GLU A 89 -10.84 -10.96 16.09
C GLU A 89 -9.38 -11.23 16.51
N LEU A 90 -8.45 -11.34 15.53
CA LEU A 90 -7.04 -11.49 15.82
C LEU A 90 -6.48 -10.29 16.59
N ILE A 91 -6.79 -9.07 16.13
CA ILE A 91 -6.35 -7.84 16.80
C ILE A 91 -6.90 -7.79 18.24
N SER A 92 -8.16 -8.15 18.45
CA SER A 92 -8.78 -8.21 19.77
C SER A 92 -8.09 -9.24 20.67
N ALA A 93 -7.85 -10.45 20.17
CA ALA A 93 -7.18 -11.52 20.91
C ALA A 93 -5.72 -11.16 21.28
N LEU A 94 -5.01 -10.46 20.42
CA LEU A 94 -3.66 -9.99 20.72
C LEU A 94 -3.66 -8.92 21.82
N LYS A 95 -4.64 -8.02 21.81
CA LYS A 95 -4.81 -7.00 22.86
C LYS A 95 -5.14 -7.61 24.22
N GLU A 96 -6.00 -8.62 24.26
CA GLU A 96 -6.32 -9.35 25.51
C GLU A 96 -5.09 -10.01 26.15
N LYS A 97 -4.04 -10.24 25.36
CA LYS A 97 -2.74 -10.78 25.79
C LYS A 97 -1.70 -9.69 26.07
N ASP A 98 -2.12 -8.41 26.16
CA ASP A 98 -1.22 -7.25 26.33
C ASP A 98 -0.15 -7.10 25.24
N ILE A 99 -0.38 -7.67 24.04
CA ILE A 99 0.51 -7.52 22.91
C ILE A 99 0.26 -6.15 22.25
N LYS A 100 1.31 -5.34 22.16
CA LYS A 100 1.26 -4.06 21.47
C LYS A 100 1.24 -4.29 19.96
N ILE A 101 0.31 -3.61 19.27
CA ILE A 101 0.13 -3.73 17.83
C ILE A 101 0.42 -2.38 17.20
N GLU A 102 1.23 -2.38 16.16
CA GLU A 102 1.53 -1.21 15.35
C GLU A 102 1.30 -1.53 13.87
N MET A 103 0.70 -0.60 13.14
CA MET A 103 0.45 -0.71 11.69
C MET A 103 1.46 0.17 10.97
N LEU A 104 2.22 -0.41 10.03
CA LEU A 104 3.23 0.27 9.22
C LEU A 104 2.85 0.15 7.74
N SER A 105 2.41 1.22 7.12
CA SER A 105 1.99 1.21 5.71
C SER A 105 2.70 2.27 4.88
N GLY A 106 2.85 1.97 3.60
CA GLY A 106 3.28 2.95 2.62
C GLY A 106 2.15 3.85 2.11
N ASP A 107 0.89 3.56 2.47
CA ASP A 107 -0.27 4.35 2.07
C ASP A 107 -0.32 5.69 2.82
N ASN A 108 -1.19 6.60 2.35
CA ASN A 108 -1.34 7.90 3.01
C ASN A 108 -1.85 7.73 4.46
N GLN A 109 -1.45 8.66 5.33
CA GLN A 109 -1.73 8.57 6.76
C GLN A 109 -3.22 8.51 7.07
N ASP A 110 -4.08 9.22 6.33
CA ASP A 110 -5.52 9.25 6.58
C ASP A 110 -6.15 7.88 6.33
N SER A 111 -5.77 7.21 5.24
CA SER A 111 -6.22 5.85 4.93
C SER A 111 -5.78 4.84 5.99
N VAL A 112 -4.53 4.95 6.43
CA VAL A 112 -3.97 4.06 7.47
C VAL A 112 -4.65 4.29 8.81
N SER A 113 -4.94 5.55 9.17
CA SER A 113 -5.66 5.91 10.39
C SER A 113 -7.11 5.39 10.37
N ALA A 114 -7.80 5.52 9.22
CA ALA A 114 -9.16 5.00 9.05
C ALA A 114 -9.20 3.47 9.23
N LEU A 115 -8.33 2.75 8.52
CA LEU A 115 -8.25 1.29 8.62
C LEU A 115 -7.88 0.84 10.04
N ALA A 116 -6.91 1.49 10.67
CA ALA A 116 -6.50 1.18 12.04
C ALA A 116 -7.67 1.32 13.04
N LYS A 117 -8.45 2.38 12.89
CA LYS A 117 -9.66 2.63 13.68
C LYS A 117 -10.69 1.51 13.51
N ASP A 118 -10.94 1.09 12.26
CA ASP A 118 -11.93 0.05 11.93
C ASP A 118 -11.58 -1.31 12.54
N ILE A 119 -10.28 -1.66 12.59
CA ILE A 119 -9.81 -2.91 13.22
C ILE A 119 -9.43 -2.73 14.68
N GLY A 120 -9.63 -1.54 15.23
CA GLY A 120 -9.41 -1.26 16.64
C GLY A 120 -7.96 -1.00 17.03
N ILE A 121 -7.03 -0.74 16.11
CA ILE A 121 -5.66 -0.29 16.44
C ILE A 121 -5.70 1.20 16.81
N PRO A 122 -5.08 1.64 17.91
CA PRO A 122 -5.03 3.05 18.28
C PRO A 122 -4.34 3.89 17.19
N GLU A 123 -4.88 5.08 16.89
CA GLU A 123 -4.34 5.97 15.85
C GLU A 123 -2.84 6.27 16.03
N LYS A 124 -2.40 6.47 17.28
CA LYS A 124 -0.97 6.67 17.62
C LYS A 124 -0.06 5.48 17.28
N SER A 125 -0.63 4.33 16.97
CA SER A 125 0.05 3.09 16.56
C SER A 125 -0.12 2.79 15.08
N ALA A 126 -0.66 3.75 14.31
CA ALA A 126 -0.89 3.65 12.88
C ALA A 126 0.04 4.65 12.16
N HIS A 127 0.94 4.13 11.32
CA HIS A 127 2.00 4.89 10.66
C HIS A 127 1.88 4.73 9.16
N GLY A 128 1.45 5.78 8.49
CA GLY A 128 1.34 5.88 7.03
C GLY A 128 2.60 6.46 6.39
N GLU A 129 2.61 6.51 5.06
CA GLU A 129 3.66 7.12 4.23
C GLU A 129 5.07 6.57 4.48
N MET A 130 5.16 5.35 5.02
CA MET A 130 6.43 4.74 5.35
C MET A 130 7.10 4.12 4.13
N THR A 131 8.34 4.49 3.91
CA THR A 131 9.21 3.80 2.94
C THR A 131 9.64 2.43 3.49
N PRO A 132 10.07 1.49 2.64
CA PRO A 132 10.63 0.21 3.11
C PRO A 132 11.76 0.40 4.12
N GLU A 133 12.64 1.37 3.91
CA GLU A 133 13.73 1.70 4.84
C GLU A 133 13.21 2.23 6.18
N ALA A 134 12.18 3.09 6.17
CA ALA A 134 11.55 3.61 7.38
C ALA A 134 10.94 2.47 8.21
N LYS A 135 10.29 1.49 7.57
CA LYS A 135 9.76 0.29 8.24
C LYS A 135 10.88 -0.52 8.91
N VAL A 136 11.99 -0.75 8.20
CA VAL A 136 13.18 -1.45 8.77
C VAL A 136 13.69 -0.72 9.99
N ASN A 137 13.86 0.59 9.91
CA ASN A 137 14.37 1.41 11.02
C ASN A 137 13.41 1.42 12.21
N TRP A 138 12.11 1.44 11.94
CA TRP A 138 11.08 1.33 12.98
C TRP A 138 11.19 0.00 13.73
N VAL A 139 11.19 -1.13 13.02
CA VAL A 139 11.32 -2.46 13.61
C VAL A 139 12.60 -2.57 14.42
N LYS A 140 13.76 -2.19 13.87
CA LYS A 140 15.05 -2.19 14.58
C LYS A 140 15.02 -1.36 15.86
N SER A 141 14.29 -0.24 15.86
CA SER A 141 14.17 0.60 17.06
C SER A 141 13.37 -0.10 18.17
N ARG A 142 12.32 -0.83 17.80
CA ARG A 142 11.47 -1.58 18.73
C ARG A 142 12.17 -2.84 19.26
N SER A 143 12.89 -3.57 18.41
CA SER A 143 13.64 -4.77 18.80
C SER A 143 14.75 -4.51 19.83
N LYS A 144 15.13 -3.27 20.06
CA LYS A 144 16.09 -2.92 21.15
C LYS A 144 15.49 -3.12 22.54
N THR A 145 14.18 -3.06 22.67
CA THR A 145 13.50 -3.03 23.99
C THR A 145 12.37 -4.04 24.11
N HIS A 146 11.94 -4.63 23.01
CA HIS A 146 10.83 -5.58 22.94
C HIS A 146 11.19 -6.71 22.00
N ILE A 147 10.59 -7.89 22.20
CA ILE A 147 10.55 -8.93 21.17
C ILE A 147 9.52 -8.50 20.13
N THR A 148 9.93 -8.45 18.88
CA THR A 148 9.12 -7.97 17.78
C THR A 148 8.75 -9.07 16.80
N MET A 149 7.50 -9.04 16.35
CA MET A 149 7.05 -9.81 15.20
C MET A 149 6.63 -8.84 14.09
N MET A 150 7.17 -9.04 12.89
CA MET A 150 6.74 -8.32 11.69
C MET A 150 5.97 -9.25 10.77
N VAL A 151 4.75 -8.85 10.42
CA VAL A 151 3.87 -9.57 9.50
C VAL A 151 3.71 -8.72 8.23
N GLY A 152 3.92 -9.32 7.07
CA GLY A 152 3.83 -8.61 5.79
C GLY A 152 3.60 -9.54 4.61
N ASP A 153 3.48 -8.99 3.40
CA ASP A 153 3.24 -9.74 2.16
C ASP A 153 4.51 -10.37 1.54
N GLY A 154 5.67 -10.05 2.07
CA GLY A 154 6.96 -10.62 1.68
C GLY A 154 7.75 -9.82 0.67
N PHE A 155 7.17 -9.00 -0.19
CA PHE A 155 7.91 -8.24 -1.21
C PHE A 155 8.50 -6.94 -0.64
N ASN A 156 7.66 -6.01 -0.26
CA ASN A 156 8.10 -4.71 0.25
C ASN A 156 8.55 -4.76 1.71
N ASP A 157 8.11 -5.77 2.45
CA ASP A 157 8.33 -5.91 3.89
C ASP A 157 9.43 -6.93 4.24
N ALA A 158 10.05 -7.59 3.25
CA ALA A 158 11.06 -8.62 3.47
C ALA A 158 12.22 -8.16 4.36
N ALA A 159 12.73 -6.95 4.12
CA ALA A 159 13.82 -6.39 4.91
C ALA A 159 13.38 -6.02 6.36
N ALA A 160 12.14 -5.55 6.55
CA ALA A 160 11.58 -5.26 7.86
C ALA A 160 11.30 -6.57 8.63
N MET A 161 10.79 -7.60 7.95
CA MET A 161 10.62 -8.94 8.54
C MET A 161 11.97 -9.55 8.96
N ALA A 162 13.00 -9.44 8.14
CA ALA A 162 14.35 -9.90 8.49
C ALA A 162 14.98 -9.11 9.64
N ALA A 163 14.54 -7.89 9.89
CA ALA A 163 15.02 -7.04 10.99
C ALA A 163 14.27 -7.26 12.30
N SER A 164 13.17 -8.00 12.30
CA SER A 164 12.39 -8.38 13.48
C SER A 164 12.92 -9.67 14.11
N ASP A 165 12.51 -9.95 15.35
CA ASP A 165 12.83 -11.23 16.03
C ASP A 165 12.05 -12.40 15.40
N VAL A 166 10.83 -12.14 14.90
CA VAL A 166 9.98 -13.10 14.19
C VAL A 166 9.40 -12.43 12.94
N GLY A 167 9.77 -12.93 11.77
CA GLY A 167 9.19 -12.51 10.49
C GLY A 167 8.10 -13.49 10.02
N VAL A 168 6.93 -12.99 9.66
CA VAL A 168 5.81 -13.79 9.14
C VAL A 168 5.39 -13.23 7.78
N ALA A 169 5.57 -14.02 6.72
CA ALA A 169 5.07 -13.69 5.39
C ALA A 169 3.67 -14.27 5.17
N ILE A 170 2.70 -13.41 4.84
CA ILE A 170 1.36 -13.83 4.45
C ILE A 170 1.30 -13.75 2.93
N GLY A 171 1.42 -14.90 2.25
CA GLY A 171 1.23 -14.98 0.80
C GLY A 171 -0.25 -14.84 0.42
N ALA A 172 -0.55 -14.19 -0.71
CA ALA A 172 -1.78 -14.46 -1.42
C ALA A 172 -1.70 -15.94 -1.86
N GLY A 173 -2.69 -16.76 -1.49
CA GLY A 173 -2.66 -18.23 -1.60
C GLY A 173 -2.51 -18.85 -3.00
N GLU A 174 -1.73 -18.28 -3.86
CA GLU A 174 -1.24 -18.88 -5.09
C GLU A 174 0.13 -19.48 -4.81
N SER A 175 0.16 -20.80 -4.77
CA SER A 175 1.37 -21.60 -4.72
C SER A 175 2.29 -21.16 -5.86
N VAL A 176 3.33 -20.42 -5.57
CA VAL A 176 4.47 -20.32 -6.49
C VAL A 176 5.14 -21.67 -6.42
N ASN A 177 4.85 -22.53 -7.38
CA ASN A 177 5.66 -23.72 -7.62
C ASN A 177 7.07 -23.24 -8.00
N LEU A 178 8.01 -23.35 -7.08
CA LEU A 178 9.43 -23.23 -7.32
C LEU A 178 9.94 -24.44 -8.10
#